data_e631f3afa76784a72733be09cf764578
#
_entry.id   e631f3afa76784a72733be09cf764578
#
_cell.length_a   1.000
_cell.length_b   1.000
_cell.length_c   1.000
_cell.angle_alpha   90.00
_cell.angle_beta   90.00
_cell.angle_gamma   90.00
#
_symmetry.space_group_name_H-M   'P 1'
#
loop_
_entity.id
_entity.type
_entity.pdbx_description
1 polymer ?
#
loop_
_entity_poly.entity_id
_entity_poly.type
_entity_poly.pdbx_seq_one_letter_code
_entity_poly.pdbx_strand_id
1 'polypeptide(L)'
;MQIFNTLTRQKEEFVPQVPGEYRIYVCGPTVYNYIHIGNARPLIVFDTLRRYLEYRGNKVFYVSNITDIDDKLIKKGQEEGTSMKEVAQRFESEYLKDAAGLNCKKPTVQPRATEHIQQILDIVKDLIDSGHAYVAKNGDVYFRVKSDPEYGKLSHLKLDDLESGNRELRSQMDDDLKEDPADFAVWKAAKPGEPAWESPYGMGRPGWH
;
A
#
# COMPACT_ATOMS: atom_id res chain seq x y z
N MET A 1 27.57 -6.33 1.85
CA MET A 1 26.62 -7.13 1.05
C MET A 1 26.05 -6.27 -0.05
N GLN A 2 25.94 -6.80 -1.27
CA GLN A 2 25.35 -6.05 -2.37
C GLN A 2 23.94 -6.51 -2.66
N ILE A 3 23.05 -5.55 -2.92
CA ILE A 3 21.68 -5.79 -3.40
C ILE A 3 21.42 -4.94 -4.65
N PHE A 4 20.44 -5.34 -5.45
CA PHE A 4 20.02 -4.57 -6.59
C PHE A 4 19.21 -3.35 -6.14
N ASN A 5 19.64 -2.16 -6.54
CA ASN A 5 18.92 -0.91 -6.31
C ASN A 5 18.10 -0.56 -7.55
N THR A 6 16.78 -0.51 -7.40
CA THR A 6 15.87 -0.20 -8.50
C THR A 6 16.08 1.21 -9.04
N LEU A 7 16.43 2.17 -8.17
CA LEU A 7 16.66 3.57 -8.57
C LEU A 7 17.85 3.70 -9.52
N THR A 8 18.97 3.01 -9.24
CA THR A 8 20.20 3.10 -10.03
C THR A 8 20.30 2.00 -11.08
N ARG A 9 19.44 0.96 -10.98
CA ARG A 9 19.48 -0.28 -11.80
C ARG A 9 20.81 -1.05 -11.69
N GLN A 10 21.50 -0.91 -10.57
CA GLN A 10 22.78 -1.55 -10.33
C GLN A 10 22.78 -2.33 -9.02
N LYS A 11 23.71 -3.30 -8.91
CA LYS A 11 24.03 -3.92 -7.62
C LYS A 11 24.93 -2.98 -6.86
N GLU A 12 24.51 -2.56 -5.68
CA GLU A 12 25.24 -1.64 -4.81
C GLU A 12 25.41 -2.21 -3.43
N GLU A 13 26.36 -1.67 -2.69
CA GLU A 13 26.52 -2.02 -1.30
C GLU A 13 25.29 -1.58 -0.50
N PHE A 14 24.74 -2.53 0.27
CA PHE A 14 23.59 -2.27 1.13
C PHE A 14 24.05 -1.64 2.44
N VAL A 15 24.12 -0.32 2.45
CA VAL A 15 24.58 0.46 3.62
C VAL A 15 23.36 0.95 4.41
N PRO A 16 23.27 0.64 5.71
CA PRO A 16 22.17 1.13 6.54
C PRO A 16 22.35 2.62 6.87
N GLN A 17 21.25 3.35 7.07
CA GLN A 17 21.27 4.74 7.51
C GLN A 17 21.88 4.92 8.90
N VAL A 18 21.69 3.92 9.78
CA VAL A 18 22.30 3.86 11.12
C VAL A 18 23.26 2.66 11.14
N PRO A 19 24.55 2.85 11.43
CA PRO A 19 25.50 1.76 11.48
C PRO A 19 25.02 0.61 12.38
N GLY A 20 24.99 -0.62 11.84
CA GLY A 20 24.55 -1.81 12.56
C GLY A 20 23.04 -1.99 12.72
N GLU A 21 22.20 -1.08 12.14
CA GLU A 21 20.74 -1.18 12.20
C GLU A 21 20.10 -1.04 10.81
N TYR A 22 19.44 -2.08 10.34
CA TYR A 22 18.67 -2.08 9.08
C TYR A 22 17.19 -1.88 9.35
N ARG A 23 16.60 -0.89 8.70
CA ARG A 23 15.16 -0.62 8.72
C ARG A 23 14.58 -0.99 7.37
N ILE A 24 13.68 -1.97 7.38
CA ILE A 24 13.12 -2.57 6.16
C ILE A 24 11.60 -2.49 6.24
N TYR A 25 10.99 -1.91 5.21
CA TYR A 25 9.55 -1.98 4.99
C TYR A 25 9.26 -2.86 3.78
N VAL A 26 8.36 -3.81 3.94
CA VAL A 26 7.87 -4.66 2.86
C VAL A 26 6.35 -4.59 2.85
N CYS A 27 5.77 -4.21 1.72
CA CYS A 27 4.32 -4.18 1.56
C CYS A 27 3.73 -5.55 1.88
N GLY A 28 2.76 -5.56 2.78
CA GLY A 28 2.06 -6.77 3.20
C GLY A 28 0.88 -7.11 2.27
N PRO A 29 0.15 -8.18 2.56
CA PRO A 29 -0.95 -8.63 1.74
C PRO A 29 -2.22 -7.80 1.95
N THR A 30 -3.08 -7.76 0.92
CA THR A 30 -4.51 -7.47 1.08
C THR A 30 -5.21 -8.76 1.48
N VAL A 31 -5.82 -8.78 2.67
CA VAL A 31 -6.34 -9.99 3.31
C VAL A 31 -7.79 -10.30 2.91
N TYR A 32 -8.04 -10.44 1.59
CA TYR A 32 -9.35 -10.73 1.04
C TYR A 32 -9.53 -12.20 0.63
N ASN A 33 -8.46 -12.99 0.59
CA ASN A 33 -8.46 -14.40 0.21
C ASN A 33 -7.22 -15.10 0.77
N TYR A 34 -7.17 -16.45 0.66
CA TYR A 34 -5.97 -17.23 0.94
C TYR A 34 -4.80 -16.73 0.08
N ILE A 35 -3.60 -16.77 0.65
CA ILE A 35 -2.39 -16.50 -0.12
C ILE A 35 -2.07 -17.69 -1.04
N HIS A 36 -1.38 -17.41 -2.12
CA HIS A 36 -0.79 -18.42 -3.01
C HIS A 36 0.75 -18.28 -3.03
N ILE A 37 1.42 -19.19 -3.71
CA ILE A 37 2.90 -19.23 -3.76
C ILE A 37 3.53 -17.89 -4.17
N GLY A 38 2.88 -17.12 -5.03
CA GLY A 38 3.32 -15.78 -5.43
C GLY A 38 3.34 -14.78 -4.29
N ASN A 39 2.37 -14.86 -3.36
CA ASN A 39 2.33 -14.02 -2.16
C ASN A 39 3.32 -14.52 -1.09
N ALA A 40 3.56 -15.82 -1.01
CA ALA A 40 4.54 -16.41 -0.11
C ALA A 40 5.99 -16.04 -0.47
N ARG A 41 6.28 -15.82 -1.74
CA ARG A 41 7.62 -15.48 -2.24
C ARG A 41 8.25 -14.27 -1.53
N PRO A 42 7.64 -13.08 -1.48
CA PRO A 42 8.21 -11.95 -0.75
C PRO A 42 8.37 -12.24 0.75
N LEU A 43 7.45 -12.96 1.39
CA LEU A 43 7.59 -13.37 2.78
C LEU A 43 8.91 -14.11 3.02
N ILE A 44 9.19 -15.16 2.24
CA ILE A 44 10.37 -16.01 2.40
C ILE A 44 11.65 -15.24 2.04
N VAL A 45 11.62 -14.46 0.94
CA VAL A 45 12.81 -13.70 0.47
C VAL A 45 13.24 -12.67 1.52
N PHE A 46 12.30 -11.90 2.05
CA PHE A 46 12.62 -10.85 3.02
C PHE A 46 12.86 -11.39 4.43
N ASP A 47 12.24 -12.51 4.82
CA ASP A 47 12.63 -13.21 6.05
C ASP A 47 14.05 -13.76 5.95
N THR A 48 14.44 -14.30 4.81
CA THR A 48 15.81 -14.75 4.55
C THR A 48 16.81 -13.58 4.64
N LEU A 49 16.50 -12.45 4.02
CA LEU A 49 17.32 -11.24 4.11
C LEU A 49 17.45 -10.77 5.57
N ARG A 50 16.34 -10.70 6.31
CA ARG A 50 16.32 -10.34 7.73
C ARG A 50 17.22 -11.26 8.54
N ARG A 51 17.05 -12.58 8.42
CA ARG A 51 17.84 -13.57 9.15
C ARG A 51 19.33 -13.46 8.83
N TYR A 52 19.68 -13.24 7.57
CA TYR A 52 21.06 -13.05 7.16
C TYR A 52 21.70 -11.80 7.80
N LEU A 53 20.99 -10.68 7.82
CA LEU A 53 21.45 -9.45 8.45
C LEU A 53 21.62 -9.63 9.97
N GLU A 54 20.67 -10.29 10.63
CA GLU A 54 20.75 -10.64 12.05
C GLU A 54 21.93 -11.58 12.32
N TYR A 55 22.13 -12.60 11.48
CA TYR A 55 23.27 -13.51 11.56
C TYR A 55 24.62 -12.76 11.46
N ARG A 56 24.67 -11.69 10.67
CA ARG A 56 25.83 -10.81 10.52
C ARG A 56 26.01 -9.84 11.70
N GLY A 57 25.21 -9.98 12.77
CA GLY A 57 25.33 -9.18 14.00
C GLY A 57 24.61 -7.83 13.95
N ASN A 58 23.75 -7.59 12.95
CA ASN A 58 23.02 -6.33 12.85
C ASN A 58 21.66 -6.42 13.53
N LYS A 59 21.13 -5.29 13.98
CA LYS A 59 19.71 -5.15 14.32
C LYS A 59 18.89 -4.99 13.05
N VAL A 60 17.73 -5.64 13.00
CA VAL A 60 16.80 -5.46 11.89
C VAL A 60 15.44 -5.05 12.43
N PHE A 61 14.99 -3.86 12.04
CA PHE A 61 13.65 -3.38 12.28
C PHE A 61 12.82 -3.62 11.03
N TYR A 62 12.00 -4.66 11.06
CA TYR A 62 11.24 -5.14 9.91
C TYR A 62 9.76 -4.82 10.07
N VAL A 63 9.21 -4.05 9.14
CA VAL A 63 7.81 -3.65 9.10
C VAL A 63 7.14 -4.25 7.88
N SER A 64 5.96 -4.83 8.08
CA SER A 64 5.09 -5.27 6.99
C SER A 64 3.64 -5.03 7.40
N ASN A 65 2.90 -4.28 6.60
CA ASN A 65 1.52 -3.93 6.92
C ASN A 65 0.53 -5.07 6.63
N ILE A 66 -0.68 -4.91 7.14
CA ILE A 66 -1.87 -5.66 6.70
C ILE A 66 -2.82 -4.66 6.04
N THR A 67 -3.18 -4.91 4.79
CA THR A 67 -4.21 -4.16 4.08
C THR A 67 -5.56 -4.80 4.37
N ASP A 68 -6.22 -4.30 5.41
CA ASP A 68 -7.51 -4.79 5.92
C ASP A 68 -8.70 -3.93 5.46
N ILE A 69 -8.46 -3.00 4.52
CA ILE A 69 -9.47 -2.25 3.80
C ILE A 69 -9.04 -2.07 2.33
N ASP A 70 -9.93 -2.48 1.41
CA ASP A 70 -9.71 -2.44 -0.04
C ASP A 70 -11.01 -2.75 -0.76
N ASP A 71 -11.16 -2.33 -2.03
CA ASP A 71 -12.34 -2.63 -2.85
C ASP A 71 -12.63 -4.14 -2.96
N LYS A 72 -11.57 -4.98 -3.00
CA LYS A 72 -11.70 -6.44 -3.06
C LYS A 72 -12.29 -7.02 -1.77
N LEU A 73 -11.92 -6.47 -0.62
CA LEU A 73 -12.48 -6.87 0.68
C LEU A 73 -13.96 -6.50 0.80
N ILE A 74 -14.31 -5.29 0.36
CA ILE A 74 -15.71 -4.81 0.35
C ILE A 74 -16.55 -5.71 -0.55
N LYS A 75 -16.10 -5.93 -1.79
CA LYS A 75 -16.78 -6.82 -2.75
C LYS A 75 -16.94 -8.23 -2.20
N LYS A 76 -15.88 -8.79 -1.60
CA LYS A 76 -15.91 -10.14 -1.01
C LYS A 76 -16.91 -10.24 0.13
N GLY A 77 -16.99 -9.23 1.01
CA GLY A 77 -17.98 -9.18 2.08
C GLY A 77 -19.42 -9.16 1.53
N GLN A 78 -19.68 -8.37 0.49
CA GLN A 78 -20.98 -8.31 -0.18
C GLN A 78 -21.35 -9.66 -0.83
N GLU A 79 -20.42 -10.30 -1.53
CA GLU A 79 -20.63 -11.62 -2.15
C GLU A 79 -20.94 -12.73 -1.14
N GLU A 80 -20.33 -12.66 0.05
CA GLU A 80 -20.52 -13.66 1.11
C GLU A 80 -21.63 -13.30 2.11
N GLY A 81 -22.26 -12.13 1.98
CA GLY A 81 -23.28 -11.66 2.92
C GLY A 81 -22.72 -11.39 4.34
N THR A 82 -21.46 -11.00 4.44
CA THR A 82 -20.75 -10.72 5.69
C THR A 82 -20.09 -9.35 5.65
N SER A 83 -19.58 -8.86 6.78
CA SER A 83 -18.88 -7.58 6.81
C SER A 83 -17.46 -7.69 6.23
N MET A 84 -16.95 -6.61 5.64
CA MET A 84 -15.55 -6.48 5.22
C MET A 84 -14.59 -6.84 6.38
N LYS A 85 -14.92 -6.40 7.60
CA LYS A 85 -14.11 -6.65 8.79
C LYS A 85 -13.98 -8.16 9.09
N GLU A 86 -15.07 -8.90 9.01
CA GLU A 86 -15.05 -10.36 9.22
C GLU A 86 -14.24 -11.09 8.15
N VAL A 87 -14.36 -10.66 6.88
CA VAL A 87 -13.53 -11.16 5.79
C VAL A 87 -12.05 -10.90 6.09
N ALA A 88 -11.70 -9.66 6.43
CA ALA A 88 -10.32 -9.29 6.73
C ALA A 88 -9.74 -10.10 7.90
N GLN A 89 -10.46 -10.20 9.02
CA GLN A 89 -10.02 -10.96 10.19
C GLN A 89 -9.79 -12.44 9.89
N ARG A 90 -10.70 -13.05 9.12
CA ARG A 90 -10.58 -14.46 8.71
C ARG A 90 -9.32 -14.67 7.89
N PHE A 91 -9.13 -13.93 6.81
CA PHE A 91 -7.99 -14.15 5.92
C PHE A 91 -6.67 -13.63 6.47
N GLU A 92 -6.68 -12.64 7.37
CA GLU A 92 -5.50 -12.28 8.14
C GLU A 92 -5.05 -13.45 9.04
N SER A 93 -6.00 -14.13 9.72
CA SER A 93 -5.69 -15.30 10.53
C SER A 93 -5.08 -16.44 9.71
N GLU A 94 -5.63 -16.71 8.53
CA GLU A 94 -5.07 -17.72 7.61
C GLU A 94 -3.69 -17.31 7.07
N TYR A 95 -3.50 -16.04 6.71
CA TYR A 95 -2.20 -15.52 6.30
C TYR A 95 -1.13 -15.69 7.38
N LEU A 96 -1.46 -15.37 8.64
CA LEU A 96 -0.51 -15.52 9.75
C LEU A 96 -0.17 -16.99 10.02
N LYS A 97 -1.14 -17.89 9.86
CA LYS A 97 -0.96 -19.34 9.97
C LYS A 97 -0.05 -19.86 8.85
N ASP A 98 -0.28 -19.44 7.61
CA ASP A 98 0.55 -19.82 6.47
C ASP A 98 1.99 -19.29 6.61
N ALA A 99 2.15 -18.02 7.04
CA ALA A 99 3.47 -17.44 7.30
C ALA A 99 4.24 -18.21 8.40
N ALA A 100 3.55 -18.64 9.46
CA ALA A 100 4.12 -19.49 10.49
C ALA A 100 4.48 -20.88 9.96
N GLY A 101 3.63 -21.47 9.14
CA GLY A 101 3.87 -22.75 8.47
C GLY A 101 5.10 -22.71 7.54
N LEU A 102 5.37 -21.57 6.93
CA LEU A 102 6.58 -21.30 6.14
C LEU A 102 7.80 -20.97 7.00
N ASN A 103 7.69 -21.04 8.33
CA ASN A 103 8.74 -20.69 9.28
C ASN A 103 9.25 -19.24 9.14
N CYS A 104 8.43 -18.31 8.65
CA CYS A 104 8.76 -16.90 8.59
C CYS A 104 8.62 -16.25 9.97
N LYS A 105 9.56 -15.39 10.35
CA LYS A 105 9.51 -14.62 11.60
C LYS A 105 8.40 -13.56 11.51
N LYS A 106 7.71 -13.31 12.61
CA LYS A 106 6.78 -12.17 12.69
C LYS A 106 7.52 -10.86 12.44
N PRO A 107 6.93 -9.89 11.74
CA PRO A 107 7.48 -8.54 11.63
C PRO A 107 7.73 -7.91 13.02
N THR A 108 8.65 -6.96 13.09
CA THR A 108 8.85 -6.15 14.31
C THR A 108 7.60 -5.33 14.60
N VAL A 109 7.00 -4.76 13.54
CA VAL A 109 5.71 -4.06 13.59
C VAL A 109 4.89 -4.50 12.39
N GLN A 110 3.60 -4.76 12.62
CA GLN A 110 2.64 -5.17 11.59
C GLN A 110 1.37 -4.33 11.68
N PRO A 111 1.40 -3.09 11.16
CA PRO A 111 0.28 -2.17 11.26
C PRO A 111 -0.87 -2.59 10.33
N ARG A 112 -2.11 -2.39 10.80
CA ARG A 112 -3.31 -2.48 9.95
C ARG A 112 -3.71 -1.11 9.47
N ALA A 113 -4.17 -1.02 8.23
CA ALA A 113 -4.59 0.24 7.64
C ALA A 113 -5.74 0.88 8.43
N THR A 114 -6.71 0.08 8.88
CA THR A 114 -7.87 0.58 9.64
C THR A 114 -7.51 1.11 11.04
N GLU A 115 -6.36 0.76 11.57
CA GLU A 115 -5.85 1.26 12.87
C GLU A 115 -5.07 2.59 12.73
N HIS A 116 -4.86 3.08 11.49
CA HIS A 116 -4.03 4.25 11.20
C HIS A 116 -4.76 5.32 10.36
N ILE A 117 -6.08 5.37 10.46
CA ILE A 117 -6.91 6.30 9.67
C ILE A 117 -6.50 7.76 9.91
N GLN A 118 -6.26 8.14 11.18
CA GLN A 118 -5.88 9.52 11.48
C GLN A 118 -4.54 9.89 10.84
N GLN A 119 -3.55 9.02 10.92
CA GLN A 119 -2.23 9.25 10.30
C GLN A 119 -2.33 9.34 8.77
N ILE A 120 -3.21 8.54 8.17
CA ILE A 120 -3.50 8.62 6.73
C ILE A 120 -4.12 9.98 6.39
N LEU A 121 -5.10 10.44 7.17
CA LEU A 121 -5.74 11.74 6.97
C LEU A 121 -4.76 12.91 7.19
N ASP A 122 -3.85 12.80 8.14
CA ASP A 122 -2.81 13.80 8.37
C ASP A 122 -1.91 13.94 7.12
N ILE A 123 -1.48 12.82 6.53
CA ILE A 123 -0.71 12.82 5.28
C ILE A 123 -1.53 13.38 4.10
N VAL A 124 -2.81 12.99 3.98
CA VAL A 124 -3.69 13.53 2.93
C VAL A 124 -3.83 15.04 3.06
N LYS A 125 -3.99 15.53 4.29
CA LYS A 125 -4.04 16.97 4.57
C LYS A 125 -2.75 17.68 4.15
N ASP A 126 -1.60 17.13 4.53
CA ASP A 126 -0.29 17.72 4.17
C ASP A 126 -0.10 17.77 2.64
N LEU A 127 -0.56 16.76 1.91
CA LEU A 127 -0.54 16.74 0.45
C LEU A 127 -1.44 17.84 -0.16
N ILE A 128 -2.60 18.09 0.43
CA ILE A 128 -3.51 19.16 -0.02
C ILE A 128 -2.89 20.53 0.30
N ASP A 129 -2.43 20.73 1.52
CA ASP A 129 -1.85 22.00 1.97
C ASP A 129 -0.59 22.38 1.16
N SER A 130 0.18 21.38 0.73
CA SER A 130 1.36 21.57 -0.14
C SER A 130 1.04 21.67 -1.63
N GLY A 131 -0.23 21.52 -2.03
CA GLY A 131 -0.66 21.59 -3.43
C GLY A 131 -0.44 20.31 -4.25
N HIS A 132 -0.04 19.22 -3.60
CA HIS A 132 0.18 17.93 -4.25
C HIS A 132 -1.09 17.05 -4.34
N ALA A 133 -2.17 17.44 -3.68
CA ALA A 133 -3.46 16.79 -3.80
C ALA A 133 -4.60 17.81 -3.87
N TYR A 134 -5.77 17.36 -4.31
CA TYR A 134 -6.99 18.18 -4.41
C TYR A 134 -8.24 17.37 -4.10
N VAL A 135 -9.28 18.07 -3.64
CA VAL A 135 -10.59 17.49 -3.34
C VAL A 135 -11.48 17.60 -4.58
N ALA A 136 -11.97 16.49 -5.07
CA ALA A 136 -12.93 16.45 -6.19
C ALA A 136 -14.35 16.73 -5.72
N LYS A 137 -15.25 17.01 -6.68
CA LYS A 137 -16.66 17.39 -6.41
C LYS A 137 -17.46 16.32 -5.65
N ASN A 138 -17.08 15.06 -5.77
CA ASN A 138 -17.72 13.93 -5.09
C ASN A 138 -17.15 13.65 -3.68
N GLY A 139 -16.12 14.40 -3.24
CA GLY A 139 -15.44 14.20 -1.96
C GLY A 139 -14.24 13.25 -2.01
N ASP A 140 -13.90 12.69 -3.17
CA ASP A 140 -12.63 11.99 -3.35
C ASP A 140 -11.47 12.99 -3.26
N VAL A 141 -10.32 12.52 -2.75
CA VAL A 141 -9.08 13.28 -2.79
C VAL A 141 -8.10 12.59 -3.72
N TYR A 142 -7.61 13.31 -4.71
CA TYR A 142 -6.66 12.81 -5.69
C TYR A 142 -5.27 13.42 -5.48
N PHE A 143 -4.24 12.58 -5.63
CA PHE A 143 -2.87 13.05 -5.75
C PHE A 143 -2.65 13.58 -7.16
N ARG A 144 -2.09 14.80 -7.26
CA ARG A 144 -1.78 15.48 -8.52
C ARG A 144 -0.41 15.02 -9.01
N VAL A 145 -0.37 14.00 -9.86
CA VAL A 145 0.87 13.35 -10.32
C VAL A 145 1.84 14.36 -10.94
N LYS A 146 1.35 15.29 -11.75
CA LYS A 146 2.18 16.32 -12.40
C LYS A 146 2.76 17.36 -11.43
N SER A 147 2.36 17.37 -10.17
CA SER A 147 2.95 18.24 -9.13
C SER A 147 4.29 17.72 -8.63
N ASP A 148 4.62 16.45 -8.87
CA ASP A 148 5.92 15.88 -8.54
C ASP A 148 6.75 15.69 -9.82
N PRO A 149 7.77 16.54 -10.05
CA PRO A 149 8.62 16.46 -11.24
C PRO A 149 9.48 15.19 -11.26
N GLU A 150 9.64 14.50 -10.12
CA GLU A 150 10.39 13.27 -10.01
C GLU A 150 9.49 12.01 -10.02
N TYR A 151 8.18 12.17 -10.27
CA TYR A 151 7.26 11.03 -10.33
C TYR A 151 7.70 10.00 -11.37
N GLY A 152 7.74 8.73 -10.97
CA GLY A 152 8.24 7.66 -11.85
C GLY A 152 9.76 7.45 -11.81
N LYS A 153 10.54 8.30 -11.14
CA LYS A 153 12.00 8.20 -11.06
C LYS A 153 12.47 6.83 -10.53
N LEU A 154 11.84 6.32 -9.46
CA LEU A 154 12.19 5.02 -8.89
C LEU A 154 11.86 3.86 -9.84
N SER A 155 10.68 3.88 -10.44
CA SER A 155 10.21 2.82 -11.35
C SER A 155 10.77 2.95 -12.76
N HIS A 156 11.36 4.09 -13.10
CA HIS A 156 11.78 4.48 -14.45
C HIS A 156 10.63 4.51 -15.47
N LEU A 157 9.40 4.71 -14.98
CA LEU A 157 8.23 4.89 -15.82
C LEU A 157 8.12 6.36 -16.27
N LYS A 158 7.79 6.55 -17.53
CA LYS A 158 7.43 7.87 -18.05
C LYS A 158 5.92 8.05 -17.93
N LEU A 159 5.48 9.28 -17.62
CA LEU A 159 4.06 9.61 -17.50
C LEU A 159 3.30 9.31 -18.80
N ASP A 160 3.90 9.58 -19.95
CA ASP A 160 3.33 9.29 -21.26
C ASP A 160 3.02 7.78 -21.48
N ASP A 161 3.85 6.91 -20.89
CA ASP A 161 3.66 5.45 -20.97
C ASP A 161 2.47 5.00 -20.06
N LEU A 162 2.22 5.72 -18.96
CA LEU A 162 1.07 5.49 -18.08
C LEU A 162 -0.25 5.90 -18.73
N GLU A 163 -0.27 6.97 -19.51
CA GLU A 163 -1.45 7.42 -20.24
C GLU A 163 -1.87 6.43 -21.34
N SER A 164 -0.91 5.79 -22.00
CA SER A 164 -1.19 4.84 -23.08
C SER A 164 -1.65 3.46 -22.61
N GLY A 165 -1.16 2.98 -21.46
CA GLY A 165 -1.42 1.62 -20.96
C GLY A 165 -2.75 1.45 -20.20
N ASN A 166 -3.32 2.53 -19.68
CA ASN A 166 -4.51 2.49 -18.83
C ASN A 166 -5.84 2.83 -19.51
N ARG A 167 -5.85 3.13 -20.80
CA ARG A 167 -7.08 3.52 -21.53
C ARG A 167 -8.16 2.45 -21.53
N GLU A 168 -7.82 1.18 -21.45
CA GLU A 168 -8.79 0.07 -21.50
C GLU A 168 -9.47 -0.24 -20.15
N LEU A 169 -8.93 0.25 -19.01
CA LEU A 169 -9.43 -0.06 -17.67
C LEU A 169 -10.21 1.11 -17.00
N ARG A 170 -10.39 2.23 -17.71
CA ARG A 170 -11.03 3.44 -17.16
C ARG A 170 -12.54 3.38 -17.30
N SER A 171 -13.25 3.54 -16.19
CA SER A 171 -14.67 3.92 -16.27
C SER A 171 -14.75 5.40 -16.67
N GLN A 172 -15.56 5.73 -17.67
CA GLN A 172 -15.80 7.12 -18.13
C GLN A 172 -16.23 8.07 -16.98
N MET A 173 -16.78 7.54 -15.89
CA MET A 173 -17.20 8.32 -14.71
C MET A 173 -16.05 8.87 -13.87
N ASP A 174 -14.87 8.23 -13.89
CA ASP A 174 -13.72 8.69 -13.11
C ASP A 174 -12.93 9.81 -13.81
N ASP A 175 -13.01 9.89 -15.14
CA ASP A 175 -12.25 10.88 -15.92
C ASP A 175 -12.77 12.32 -15.73
N ASP A 176 -14.07 12.51 -15.45
CA ASP A 176 -14.68 13.82 -15.22
C ASP A 176 -14.35 14.43 -13.84
N LEU A 177 -13.80 13.62 -12.91
CA LEU A 177 -13.49 14.03 -11.54
C LEU A 177 -12.02 14.38 -11.36
N LYS A 178 -11.16 13.93 -12.25
CA LYS A 178 -9.71 14.11 -12.18
C LYS A 178 -9.25 15.32 -13.01
N GLU A 179 -8.28 16.06 -12.46
CA GLU A 179 -7.60 17.12 -13.22
C GLU A 179 -6.71 16.53 -14.32
N ASP A 180 -6.11 15.38 -14.05
CA ASP A 180 -5.28 14.64 -15.00
C ASP A 180 -5.58 13.14 -14.94
N PRO A 181 -5.60 12.43 -16.08
CA PRO A 181 -5.83 11.00 -16.11
C PRO A 181 -4.86 10.16 -15.28
N ALA A 182 -3.64 10.64 -15.07
CA ALA A 182 -2.64 9.95 -14.25
C ALA A 182 -2.87 10.09 -12.74
N ASP A 183 -3.72 11.06 -12.32
CA ASP A 183 -4.00 11.27 -10.90
C ASP A 183 -4.70 10.06 -10.28
N PHE A 184 -4.42 9.81 -9.00
CA PHE A 184 -4.98 8.65 -8.31
C PHE A 184 -5.52 9.02 -6.93
N ALA A 185 -6.55 8.28 -6.49
CA ALA A 185 -7.23 8.56 -5.24
C ALA A 185 -6.35 8.19 -4.04
N VAL A 186 -6.13 9.15 -3.12
CA VAL A 186 -5.52 8.95 -1.81
C VAL A 186 -6.56 8.83 -0.70
N TRP A 187 -7.76 9.40 -0.92
CA TRP A 187 -8.95 9.23 -0.10
C TRP A 187 -10.15 9.08 -1.01
N LYS A 188 -11.02 8.12 -0.73
CA LYS A 188 -12.24 7.87 -1.51
C LYS A 188 -13.48 8.18 -0.69
N ALA A 189 -14.39 8.97 -1.23
CA ALA A 189 -15.70 9.17 -0.66
C ALA A 189 -16.44 7.84 -0.53
N ALA A 190 -17.09 7.60 0.60
CA ALA A 190 -17.78 6.34 0.86
C ALA A 190 -19.07 6.27 0.04
N LYS A 191 -19.31 5.09 -0.53
CA LYS A 191 -20.59 4.74 -1.14
C LYS A 191 -21.55 4.15 -0.10
N PRO A 192 -22.86 4.19 -0.30
CA PRO A 192 -23.81 3.57 0.61
C PRO A 192 -23.48 2.10 0.89
N GLY A 193 -23.39 1.73 2.18
CA GLY A 193 -23.07 0.37 2.61
C GLY A 193 -21.57 0.03 2.64
N GLU A 194 -20.68 0.96 2.27
CA GLU A 194 -19.23 0.77 2.45
C GLU A 194 -18.77 1.19 3.85
N PRO A 195 -17.69 0.60 4.37
CA PRO A 195 -17.02 1.11 5.56
C PRO A 195 -16.54 2.54 5.32
N ALA A 196 -16.73 3.40 6.31
CA ALA A 196 -16.37 4.80 6.19
C ALA A 196 -15.91 5.39 7.51
N TRP A 197 -15.05 6.39 7.43
CA TRP A 197 -14.56 7.20 8.54
C TRP A 197 -14.83 8.67 8.25
N GLU A 198 -15.07 9.41 9.31
CA GLU A 198 -15.18 10.86 9.22
C GLU A 198 -13.86 11.49 8.77
N SER A 199 -13.94 12.47 7.87
CA SER A 199 -12.81 13.25 7.44
C SER A 199 -13.22 14.70 7.16
N PRO A 200 -12.27 15.65 7.04
CA PRO A 200 -12.57 17.01 6.59
C PRO A 200 -13.22 17.09 5.20
N TYR A 201 -13.13 15.99 4.44
CA TYR A 201 -13.62 15.89 3.05
C TYR A 201 -14.97 15.13 2.96
N GLY A 202 -15.54 14.74 4.11
CA GLY A 202 -16.75 13.93 4.23
C GLY A 202 -16.45 12.49 4.68
N MET A 203 -17.49 11.68 4.72
CA MET A 203 -17.36 10.25 5.02
C MET A 203 -16.62 9.55 3.88
N GLY A 204 -15.56 8.82 4.23
CA GLY A 204 -14.72 8.19 3.22
C GLY A 204 -13.80 7.10 3.78
N ARG A 205 -12.91 6.64 2.95
CA ARG A 205 -11.94 5.59 3.24
C ARG A 205 -10.61 5.82 2.52
N PRO A 206 -9.51 5.22 3.00
CA PRO A 206 -8.21 5.33 2.34
C PRO A 206 -8.23 4.87 0.88
N GLY A 207 -7.54 5.60 0.01
CA GLY A 207 -7.12 5.15 -1.31
C GLY A 207 -5.72 4.54 -1.24
N TRP A 208 -5.40 3.62 -2.14
CA TRP A 208 -4.16 2.81 -2.07
C TRP A 208 -3.14 3.14 -3.16
N HIS A 209 -3.22 4.28 -3.74
CA HIS A 209 -2.31 4.65 -4.85
C HIS A 209 -1.59 5.95 -4.55
#